data_612f4cdfd7178fd7494051ac861fcb19
#
_entry.id   612f4cdfd7178fd7494051ac861fcb19
#
_cell.length_a   1.000
_cell.length_b   1.000
_cell.length_c   1.000
_cell.angle_alpha   90.00
_cell.angle_beta   90.00
_cell.angle_gamma   90.00
#
_symmetry.space_group_name_H-M   'P 1'
#
loop_
_entity.id
_entity.type
_entity.pdbx_description
1 polymer ?
#
loop_
_entity_poly.entity_id
_entity_poly.type
_entity_poly.pdbx_seq_one_letter_code
_entity_poly.pdbx_strand_id
1 'polypeptide(L)'
;MTATTHAPRATPKQKSNTTKGSLVKVVVSEDLGKWVSPATGSSFSIDASAQIPAIKFQIETAQSAPYKWSWSLVWIAKVSGLRESTKRGSTLKTFRIAGRFESGDKAWVASVGGVMGGRLSVEVSAGTETFRRAVHVKGTNPSRSDVEALLATMPNVEGFDTILAQESHFKNFIDADGQPIVAFDRGYGMTQLTNPPPTFEQAWNWKENIRGGVALYQAKQNAAKSYLSQSGRTYSAEQLRLETWSRWNGGGYHVWDPSTKSWARNDDMLCDVRTGNIGWDISETENSGHTEAELHARDASTYKNPKKDKGAENKWKYTGVCYADHLNGH
;
A
#
# COMPACT_ATOMS: atom_id res chain seq x y z
N MET A 1 -40.23 39.61 53.61
CA MET A 1 -40.25 40.37 52.32
C MET A 1 -38.93 40.17 51.62
N THR A 2 -38.90 39.27 50.72
CA THR A 2 -37.65 38.87 49.95
C THR A 2 -37.80 39.47 48.54
N ALA A 3 -36.94 40.42 48.22
CA ALA A 3 -36.88 41.05 46.92
C ALA A 3 -36.13 40.20 45.94
N THR A 4 -36.82 39.77 44.91
CA THR A 4 -36.22 38.99 43.78
C THR A 4 -35.70 39.98 42.75
N THR A 5 -34.40 40.07 42.60
CA THR A 5 -33.73 40.84 41.54
C THR A 5 -33.69 40.03 40.23
N HIS A 6 -34.46 40.53 39.23
CA HIS A 6 -34.36 40.01 37.87
C HIS A 6 -33.08 40.50 37.17
N ALA A 7 -32.27 39.56 36.65
CA ALA A 7 -31.17 39.85 35.76
C ALA A 7 -31.67 40.27 34.35
N PRO A 8 -31.04 41.23 33.68
CA PRO A 8 -31.48 41.68 32.37
C PRO A 8 -31.24 40.63 31.29
N ARG A 9 -32.28 40.40 30.50
CA ARG A 9 -32.33 39.49 29.34
C ARG A 9 -31.38 39.98 28.25
N ALA A 10 -30.38 39.16 27.88
CA ALA A 10 -29.46 39.46 26.80
C ALA A 10 -30.20 39.51 25.46
N THR A 11 -30.02 40.60 24.74
CA THR A 11 -30.53 40.84 23.38
C THR A 11 -29.84 39.85 22.40
N PRO A 12 -30.59 39.21 21.48
CA PRO A 12 -29.97 38.32 20.49
C PRO A 12 -29.08 39.12 19.55
N LYS A 13 -27.82 38.76 19.46
CA LYS A 13 -26.90 39.27 18.41
C LYS A 13 -27.42 38.82 17.05
N GLN A 14 -27.81 39.77 16.23
CA GLN A 14 -28.18 39.62 14.84
C GLN A 14 -26.97 39.07 14.09
N LYS A 15 -27.06 37.81 13.63
CA LYS A 15 -26.06 37.25 12.75
C LYS A 15 -26.13 37.98 11.41
N SER A 16 -25.09 38.72 11.07
CA SER A 16 -24.93 39.25 9.72
C SER A 16 -24.83 38.08 8.73
N ASN A 17 -25.85 37.89 7.91
CA ASN A 17 -25.80 37.05 6.74
C ASN A 17 -24.90 37.74 5.71
N THR A 18 -23.60 37.51 5.81
CA THR A 18 -22.72 37.62 4.68
C THR A 18 -23.06 36.49 3.72
N THR A 19 -23.81 36.80 2.70
CA THR A 19 -24.05 35.95 1.56
C THR A 19 -22.67 35.66 0.94
N LYS A 20 -22.03 34.57 1.34
CA LYS A 20 -20.88 34.00 0.59
C LYS A 20 -21.44 33.72 -0.79
N GLY A 21 -20.99 34.48 -1.79
CA GLY A 21 -21.30 34.21 -3.19
C GLY A 21 -21.06 32.73 -3.42
N SER A 22 -22.13 32.03 -3.74
CA SER A 22 -22.04 30.64 -4.20
C SER A 22 -21.15 30.66 -5.44
N LEU A 23 -19.90 30.26 -5.29
CA LEU A 23 -19.07 29.88 -6.42
C LEU A 23 -19.81 28.71 -7.07
N VAL A 24 -20.59 29.00 -8.10
CA VAL A 24 -21.16 27.98 -8.96
C VAL A 24 -19.95 27.24 -9.54
N LYS A 25 -19.68 26.06 -8.97
CA LYS A 25 -18.68 25.15 -9.53
C LYS A 25 -19.24 24.70 -10.87
N VAL A 26 -18.85 25.40 -11.94
CA VAL A 26 -19.15 24.98 -13.30
C VAL A 26 -18.47 23.63 -13.44
N VAL A 27 -19.26 22.56 -13.39
CA VAL A 27 -18.80 21.22 -13.74
C VAL A 27 -18.58 21.26 -15.25
N VAL A 28 -17.38 21.67 -15.67
CA VAL A 28 -16.95 21.55 -17.07
C VAL A 28 -17.03 20.06 -17.36
N SER A 29 -17.83 19.69 -18.35
CA SER A 29 -17.86 18.30 -18.85
C SER A 29 -16.42 17.85 -19.05
N GLU A 30 -16.03 16.75 -18.41
CA GLU A 30 -14.67 16.24 -18.51
C GLU A 30 -14.34 15.78 -19.93
N ASP A 31 -15.39 15.38 -20.69
CA ASP A 31 -15.32 15.06 -22.09
C ASP A 31 -15.71 16.26 -22.96
N LEU A 32 -14.89 16.57 -23.94
CA LEU A 32 -15.09 17.68 -24.86
C LEU A 32 -14.66 17.27 -26.27
N GLY A 33 -15.42 17.77 -27.27
CA GLY A 33 -15.13 17.54 -28.67
C GLY A 33 -15.52 16.13 -29.14
N LYS A 34 -15.32 15.88 -30.44
CA LYS A 34 -15.61 14.58 -31.06
C LYS A 34 -14.38 13.68 -31.03
N TRP A 35 -14.56 12.47 -30.55
CA TRP A 35 -13.52 11.47 -30.48
C TRP A 35 -13.94 10.22 -31.28
N VAL A 36 -13.02 9.74 -32.11
CA VAL A 36 -13.14 8.43 -32.76
C VAL A 36 -12.86 7.33 -31.75
N SER A 37 -11.84 7.52 -30.90
CA SER A 37 -11.48 6.60 -29.84
C SER A 37 -10.74 7.33 -28.72
N PRO A 38 -10.77 6.80 -27.47
CA PRO A 38 -11.66 5.79 -26.98
C PRO A 38 -13.07 6.34 -26.73
N ALA A 39 -14.08 5.46 -26.56
CA ALA A 39 -15.43 5.88 -26.18
C ALA A 39 -15.44 6.50 -24.77
N THR A 40 -16.42 7.37 -24.51
CA THR A 40 -16.65 7.95 -23.18
C THR A 40 -16.78 6.85 -22.11
N GLY A 41 -16.09 7.02 -20.98
CA GLY A 41 -16.16 6.09 -19.86
C GLY A 41 -15.40 4.77 -20.06
N SER A 42 -14.59 4.66 -21.12
CA SER A 42 -13.78 3.46 -21.38
C SER A 42 -12.85 3.15 -20.21
N SER A 43 -12.68 1.84 -19.97
CA SER A 43 -11.75 1.31 -18.99
C SER A 43 -10.85 0.28 -19.66
N PHE A 44 -9.59 0.29 -19.33
CA PHE A 44 -8.57 -0.62 -19.83
C PHE A 44 -7.91 -1.33 -18.68
N SER A 45 -7.36 -2.53 -18.93
CA SER A 45 -6.67 -3.28 -17.88
C SER A 45 -5.22 -3.56 -18.27
N ILE A 46 -4.30 -3.26 -17.36
CA ILE A 46 -2.98 -3.88 -17.35
C ILE A 46 -3.22 -5.37 -17.19
N ASP A 47 -2.69 -6.18 -18.07
CA ASP A 47 -2.91 -7.62 -18.04
C ASP A 47 -2.13 -8.34 -16.93
N ALA A 48 -2.38 -9.63 -16.78
CA ALA A 48 -1.69 -10.48 -15.81
C ALA A 48 -0.16 -10.55 -16.05
N SER A 49 0.29 -10.25 -17.25
CA SER A 49 1.72 -10.19 -17.60
C SER A 49 2.36 -8.83 -17.30
N ALA A 50 1.63 -7.91 -16.64
CA ALA A 50 2.02 -6.53 -16.40
C ALA A 50 2.30 -5.74 -17.69
N GLN A 51 1.40 -5.88 -18.69
CA GLN A 51 1.46 -5.14 -19.94
C GLN A 51 0.32 -4.12 -20.00
N ILE A 52 0.62 -2.88 -20.34
CA ILE A 52 -0.40 -1.87 -20.66
C ILE A 52 -0.98 -2.16 -22.04
N PRO A 53 -2.32 -2.22 -22.21
CA PRO A 53 -2.93 -2.35 -23.52
C PRO A 53 -2.67 -1.09 -24.36
N ALA A 54 -2.67 -1.24 -25.69
CA ALA A 54 -2.60 -0.12 -26.61
C ALA A 54 -3.86 0.76 -26.49
N ILE A 55 -3.75 1.92 -25.85
CA ILE A 55 -4.87 2.87 -25.67
C ILE A 55 -4.73 3.95 -26.75
N LYS A 56 -5.53 3.86 -27.81
CA LYS A 56 -5.50 4.81 -28.92
C LYS A 56 -6.47 5.97 -28.66
N PHE A 57 -5.96 7.17 -28.52
CA PHE A 57 -6.71 8.42 -28.55
C PHE A 57 -6.73 8.97 -29.96
N GLN A 58 -7.92 9.23 -30.51
CA GLN A 58 -8.09 9.76 -31.87
C GLN A 58 -9.24 10.76 -31.88
N ILE A 59 -8.93 12.00 -32.28
CA ILE A 59 -9.92 13.08 -32.46
C ILE A 59 -10.53 13.06 -33.85
N GLU A 60 -11.76 13.59 -33.95
CA GLU A 60 -12.42 13.93 -35.22
C GLU A 60 -12.45 15.46 -35.36
N THR A 61 -11.69 16.01 -36.31
CA THR A 61 -11.60 17.45 -36.55
C THR A 61 -11.32 17.77 -38.04
N ALA A 62 -11.82 18.90 -38.52
CA ALA A 62 -11.45 19.47 -39.79
C ALA A 62 -10.20 20.36 -39.70
N GLN A 63 -9.74 20.69 -38.50
CA GLN A 63 -8.56 21.54 -38.29
C GLN A 63 -7.29 20.84 -38.79
N SER A 64 -6.36 21.65 -39.30
CA SER A 64 -5.05 21.17 -39.74
C SER A 64 -4.07 21.04 -38.57
N ALA A 65 -3.04 20.21 -38.75
CA ALA A 65 -1.90 20.12 -37.84
C ALA A 65 -1.17 21.50 -37.73
N PRO A 66 -0.39 21.72 -36.66
CA PRO A 66 -0.04 20.73 -35.62
C PRO A 66 -1.10 20.57 -34.54
N TYR A 67 -1.22 19.34 -34.04
CA TYR A 67 -2.06 19.01 -32.88
C TYR A 67 -1.21 19.02 -31.61
N LYS A 68 -1.63 19.81 -30.61
CA LYS A 68 -0.93 19.95 -29.33
C LYS A 68 -1.58 19.05 -28.32
N TRP A 69 -0.88 17.98 -27.97
CA TRP A 69 -1.32 16.96 -27.02
C TRP A 69 -0.77 17.24 -25.64
N SER A 70 -1.60 17.13 -24.64
CA SER A 70 -1.20 17.06 -23.23
C SER A 70 -1.92 15.93 -22.54
N TRP A 71 -1.26 15.28 -21.61
CA TRP A 71 -1.84 14.17 -20.87
C TRP A 71 -1.38 14.15 -19.42
N SER A 72 -2.17 13.55 -18.56
CA SER A 72 -1.79 13.24 -17.19
C SER A 72 -2.39 11.92 -16.76
N LEU A 73 -1.59 11.12 -16.05
CA LEU A 73 -2.03 9.91 -15.37
C LEU A 73 -1.98 10.15 -13.87
N VAL A 74 -3.11 9.99 -13.19
CA VAL A 74 -3.26 10.27 -11.77
C VAL A 74 -3.87 9.08 -11.06
N TRP A 75 -3.24 8.67 -9.97
CA TRP A 75 -3.79 7.70 -9.05
C TRP A 75 -3.79 8.25 -7.63
N ILE A 76 -4.97 8.22 -7.00
CA ILE A 76 -5.15 8.57 -5.59
C ILE A 76 -5.14 7.27 -4.80
N ALA A 77 -4.01 6.97 -4.18
CA ALA A 77 -3.84 5.79 -3.35
C ALA A 77 -4.70 5.91 -2.09
N LYS A 78 -5.63 4.98 -1.93
CA LYS A 78 -6.56 4.91 -0.80
C LYS A 78 -6.38 3.58 -0.08
N VAL A 79 -6.49 3.60 1.24
CA VAL A 79 -6.47 2.37 2.05
C VAL A 79 -7.52 1.38 1.55
N SER A 80 -7.10 0.16 1.30
CA SER A 80 -7.95 -0.90 0.73
C SER A 80 -8.98 -1.43 1.73
N GLY A 81 -8.64 -1.46 3.01
CA GLY A 81 -9.51 -1.95 4.09
C GLY A 81 -9.75 -3.46 4.04
N LEU A 82 -8.80 -4.23 3.49
CA LEU A 82 -8.95 -5.67 3.30
C LEU A 82 -8.64 -6.50 4.54
N ARG A 83 -7.73 -6.04 5.40
CA ARG A 83 -7.23 -6.79 6.56
C ARG A 83 -7.46 -6.10 7.91
N GLU A 84 -7.84 -4.84 7.92
CA GLU A 84 -7.83 -4.02 9.12
C GLU A 84 -9.15 -3.32 9.34
N SER A 85 -9.41 -2.95 10.59
CA SER A 85 -10.55 -2.11 10.98
C SER A 85 -10.53 -0.71 10.36
N THR A 86 -9.48 -0.38 9.60
CA THR A 86 -9.32 0.93 8.97
C THR A 86 -10.34 1.12 7.87
N LYS A 87 -11.06 2.22 7.93
CA LYS A 87 -12.07 2.58 6.95
C LYS A 87 -11.46 2.63 5.55
N ARG A 88 -11.97 1.81 4.63
CA ARG A 88 -11.66 1.90 3.20
C ARG A 88 -11.88 3.32 2.71
N GLY A 89 -10.94 3.83 1.91
CA GLY A 89 -11.07 5.12 1.26
C GLY A 89 -10.30 6.28 1.90
N SER A 90 -9.58 6.09 3.00
CA SER A 90 -8.64 7.11 3.48
C SER A 90 -7.53 7.32 2.46
N THR A 91 -7.38 8.56 1.99
CA THR A 91 -6.30 8.92 1.04
C THR A 91 -4.96 9.00 1.75
N LEU A 92 -3.97 8.28 1.24
CA LEU A 92 -2.59 8.26 1.75
C LEU A 92 -1.65 9.09 0.89
N LYS A 93 -1.74 8.97 -0.44
CA LYS A 93 -0.83 9.61 -1.39
C LYS A 93 -1.51 9.78 -2.74
N THR A 94 -1.15 10.82 -3.46
CA THR A 94 -1.49 10.99 -4.88
C THR A 94 -0.24 10.82 -5.72
N PHE A 95 -0.27 9.87 -6.64
CA PHE A 95 0.76 9.69 -7.66
C PHE A 95 0.31 10.40 -8.93
N ARG A 96 1.24 11.07 -9.59
CA ARG A 96 0.94 11.80 -10.83
C ARG A 96 2.17 11.84 -11.73
N ILE A 97 1.91 11.58 -13.01
CA ILE A 97 2.83 11.89 -14.11
C ILE A 97 2.07 12.63 -15.21
N ALA A 98 2.75 13.39 -16.03
CA ALA A 98 2.16 14.13 -17.12
C ALA A 98 3.18 14.34 -18.23
N GLY A 99 2.68 14.59 -19.43
CA GLY A 99 3.49 14.91 -20.59
C GLY A 99 2.75 15.79 -21.59
N ARG A 100 3.50 16.32 -22.53
CA ARG A 100 2.99 17.11 -23.67
C ARG A 100 3.87 16.90 -24.88
N PHE A 101 3.28 16.98 -26.07
CA PHE A 101 3.99 16.90 -27.34
C PHE A 101 3.14 17.51 -28.45
N GLU A 102 3.74 17.74 -29.60
CA GLU A 102 3.04 18.12 -30.81
C GLU A 102 3.16 17.01 -31.85
N SER A 103 2.12 16.86 -32.68
CA SER A 103 2.05 15.82 -33.72
C SER A 103 1.33 16.32 -34.95
N GLY A 104 1.68 15.77 -36.10
CA GLY A 104 0.90 15.89 -37.35
C GLY A 104 -0.32 14.98 -37.40
N ASP A 105 -0.37 13.99 -36.48
CA ASP A 105 -1.40 12.92 -36.48
C ASP A 105 -2.55 13.26 -35.54
N LYS A 106 -3.79 12.99 -36.01
CA LYS A 106 -5.02 13.09 -35.23
C LYS A 106 -5.15 11.99 -34.18
N ALA A 107 -4.19 11.09 -34.10
CA ALA A 107 -4.19 9.95 -33.20
C ALA A 107 -2.88 9.81 -32.44
N TRP A 108 -2.99 9.35 -31.19
CA TRP A 108 -1.87 9.00 -30.32
C TRP A 108 -2.18 7.67 -29.62
N VAL A 109 -1.24 6.74 -29.67
CA VAL A 109 -1.25 5.57 -28.80
C VAL A 109 -0.52 5.94 -27.53
N ALA A 110 -1.22 5.85 -26.40
CA ALA A 110 -0.71 6.34 -25.12
C ALA A 110 0.59 5.61 -24.72
N SER A 111 1.64 6.40 -24.53
CA SER A 111 2.92 5.97 -23.96
C SER A 111 3.21 6.86 -22.76
N VAL A 112 3.15 6.26 -21.57
CA VAL A 112 3.29 6.95 -20.28
C VAL A 112 4.62 6.66 -19.59
N GLY A 113 5.51 5.94 -20.26
CA GLY A 113 6.89 5.68 -19.79
C GLY A 113 7.04 4.55 -18.76
N GLY A 114 6.02 3.70 -18.57
CA GLY A 114 6.04 2.55 -17.67
C GLY A 114 4.67 1.92 -17.51
N VAL A 115 4.59 0.87 -16.68
CA VAL A 115 3.32 0.15 -16.40
C VAL A 115 2.66 0.78 -15.18
N MET A 116 1.76 1.70 -15.43
CA MET A 116 1.05 2.46 -14.39
C MET A 116 -0.43 2.59 -14.74
N GLY A 117 -1.26 2.64 -13.71
CA GLY A 117 -2.70 2.79 -13.87
C GLY A 117 -3.28 3.97 -13.08
N GLY A 118 -4.60 4.08 -13.16
CA GLY A 118 -5.34 5.19 -12.59
C GLY A 118 -6.17 5.92 -13.66
N ARG A 119 -6.40 7.21 -13.49
CA ARG A 119 -7.12 8.04 -14.45
C ARG A 119 -6.15 8.69 -15.43
N LEU A 120 -6.20 8.27 -16.69
CA LEU A 120 -5.48 8.88 -17.80
C LEU A 120 -6.38 9.92 -18.47
N SER A 121 -6.02 11.19 -18.32
CA SER A 121 -6.72 12.34 -18.94
C SER A 121 -5.88 12.90 -20.07
N VAL A 122 -6.51 13.16 -21.20
CA VAL A 122 -5.87 13.68 -22.42
C VAL A 122 -6.62 14.93 -22.87
N GLU A 123 -5.86 15.96 -23.22
CA GLU A 123 -6.36 17.17 -23.86
C GLU A 123 -5.58 17.42 -25.16
N VAL A 124 -6.32 17.80 -26.21
CA VAL A 124 -5.74 18.13 -27.52
C VAL A 124 -6.25 19.50 -27.96
N SER A 125 -5.34 20.36 -28.40
CA SER A 125 -5.67 21.59 -29.07
C SER A 125 -5.36 21.48 -30.58
N ALA A 126 -6.36 21.80 -31.41
CA ALA A 126 -6.29 21.76 -32.86
C ALA A 126 -6.89 23.07 -33.40
N GLY A 127 -6.04 24.02 -33.84
CA GLY A 127 -6.49 25.36 -34.22
C GLY A 127 -7.25 26.03 -33.06
N THR A 128 -8.54 26.32 -33.29
CA THR A 128 -9.45 26.91 -32.28
C THR A 128 -10.21 25.88 -31.46
N GLU A 129 -10.09 24.60 -31.78
CA GLU A 129 -10.82 23.51 -31.11
C GLU A 129 -9.99 22.91 -29.97
N THR A 130 -10.70 22.49 -28.93
CA THR A 130 -10.13 21.76 -27.80
C THR A 130 -10.91 20.48 -27.57
N PHE A 131 -10.20 19.41 -27.37
CA PHE A 131 -10.74 18.07 -27.12
C PHE A 131 -10.28 17.57 -25.77
N ARG A 132 -11.13 16.93 -24.99
CA ARG A 132 -10.80 16.29 -23.72
C ARG A 132 -11.40 14.91 -23.63
N ARG A 133 -10.62 13.95 -23.17
CA ARG A 133 -11.07 12.59 -22.91
C ARG A 133 -10.31 12.01 -21.71
N ALA A 134 -11.03 11.27 -20.89
CA ALA A 134 -10.39 10.51 -19.81
C ALA A 134 -10.83 9.05 -19.86
N VAL A 135 -9.89 8.17 -19.49
CA VAL A 135 -10.13 6.72 -19.34
C VAL A 135 -9.57 6.25 -18.00
N HIS A 136 -10.04 5.08 -17.56
CA HIS A 136 -9.50 4.42 -16.37
C HIS A 136 -8.62 3.24 -16.79
N VAL A 137 -7.41 3.18 -16.23
CA VAL A 137 -6.50 2.04 -16.37
C VAL A 137 -6.49 1.29 -15.04
N LYS A 138 -6.90 0.02 -15.08
CA LYS A 138 -6.99 -0.90 -13.95
C LYS A 138 -5.88 -1.94 -14.02
N GLY A 139 -5.66 -2.70 -12.96
CA GLY A 139 -4.71 -3.82 -12.94
C GLY A 139 -5.42 -5.17 -12.83
N THR A 140 -4.77 -6.19 -13.39
CA THR A 140 -5.16 -7.59 -13.27
C THR A 140 -4.08 -8.34 -12.48
N ASN A 141 -4.49 -9.15 -11.51
CA ASN A 141 -3.57 -9.96 -10.73
C ASN A 141 -2.90 -11.03 -11.60
N PRO A 142 -1.59 -11.29 -11.40
CA PRO A 142 -0.95 -12.47 -11.98
C PRO A 142 -1.50 -13.75 -11.35
N SER A 143 -1.23 -14.89 -11.98
CA SER A 143 -1.36 -16.18 -11.33
C SER A 143 -0.22 -16.37 -10.30
N ARG A 144 -0.44 -17.24 -9.32
CA ARG A 144 0.61 -17.63 -8.37
C ARG A 144 1.83 -18.23 -9.11
N SER A 145 1.58 -19.05 -10.13
CA SER A 145 2.64 -19.64 -10.93
C SER A 145 3.47 -18.60 -11.69
N ASP A 146 2.88 -17.50 -12.16
CA ASP A 146 3.62 -16.40 -12.81
C ASP A 146 4.54 -15.70 -11.82
N VAL A 147 4.07 -15.51 -10.57
CA VAL A 147 4.88 -14.93 -9.50
C VAL A 147 6.04 -15.86 -9.12
N GLU A 148 5.77 -17.13 -8.92
CA GLU A 148 6.79 -18.14 -8.61
C GLU A 148 7.84 -18.27 -9.74
N ALA A 149 7.39 -18.23 -11.00
CA ALA A 149 8.30 -18.22 -12.16
C ALA A 149 9.20 -16.97 -12.17
N LEU A 150 8.68 -15.81 -11.82
CA LEU A 150 9.49 -14.59 -11.68
C LEU A 150 10.50 -14.71 -10.54
N LEU A 151 10.09 -15.21 -9.37
CA LEU A 151 10.97 -15.41 -8.22
C LEU A 151 12.11 -16.39 -8.55
N ALA A 152 11.82 -17.46 -9.29
CA ALA A 152 12.84 -18.44 -9.70
C ALA A 152 13.98 -17.84 -10.55
N THR A 153 13.78 -16.66 -11.14
CA THR A 153 14.84 -15.93 -11.87
C THR A 153 15.71 -15.05 -10.97
N MET A 154 15.40 -14.94 -9.68
CA MET A 154 16.07 -14.04 -8.74
C MET A 154 16.90 -14.83 -7.71
N PRO A 155 18.07 -14.35 -7.33
CA PRO A 155 18.89 -15.00 -6.30
C PRO A 155 18.40 -14.66 -4.89
N ASN A 156 18.64 -15.57 -3.94
CA ASN A 156 18.45 -15.38 -2.50
C ASN A 156 17.00 -14.98 -2.15
N VAL A 157 16.02 -15.72 -2.67
CA VAL A 157 14.59 -15.51 -2.46
C VAL A 157 13.92 -16.64 -1.67
N GLU A 158 14.69 -17.57 -1.14
CA GLU A 158 14.19 -18.73 -0.39
C GLU A 158 13.32 -18.26 0.79
N GLY A 159 12.05 -18.70 0.80
CA GLY A 159 11.06 -18.34 1.82
C GLY A 159 10.39 -16.97 1.60
N PHE A 160 10.69 -16.25 0.54
CA PHE A 160 10.01 -14.99 0.23
C PHE A 160 8.59 -15.20 -0.28
N ASP A 161 8.32 -16.32 -0.94
CA ASP A 161 6.99 -16.75 -1.36
C ASP A 161 6.03 -16.91 -0.17
N THR A 162 6.53 -17.42 0.96
CA THR A 162 5.76 -17.51 2.22
C THR A 162 5.35 -16.14 2.72
N ILE A 163 6.25 -15.15 2.64
CA ILE A 163 5.91 -13.75 2.95
C ILE A 163 4.82 -13.24 1.99
N LEU A 164 4.94 -13.47 0.69
CA LEU A 164 3.91 -13.03 -0.28
C LEU A 164 2.55 -13.66 -0.02
N ALA A 165 2.52 -14.93 0.38
CA ALA A 165 1.30 -15.61 0.77
C ALA A 165 0.66 -14.92 1.99
N GLN A 166 1.47 -14.57 2.99
CA GLN A 166 1.01 -13.91 4.22
C GLN A 166 0.56 -12.47 3.97
N GLU A 167 1.33 -11.69 3.23
CA GLU A 167 1.08 -10.25 3.07
C GLU A 167 -0.11 -9.95 2.16
N SER A 168 -0.29 -10.71 1.08
CA SER A 168 -1.25 -10.35 0.04
C SER A 168 -1.96 -11.52 -0.64
N HIS A 169 -1.64 -12.77 -0.27
CA HIS A 169 -2.08 -13.95 -1.03
C HIS A 169 -1.72 -13.87 -2.51
N PHE A 170 -0.50 -13.41 -2.83
CA PHE A 170 0.00 -13.19 -4.19
C PHE A 170 -0.81 -12.19 -5.02
N LYS A 171 -1.54 -11.26 -4.38
CA LYS A 171 -2.33 -10.25 -5.07
C LYS A 171 -1.69 -8.87 -5.00
N ASN A 172 -1.56 -8.22 -6.15
CA ASN A 172 -1.14 -6.83 -6.24
C ASN A 172 -2.33 -5.87 -6.25
N PHE A 173 -3.46 -6.35 -6.74
CA PHE A 173 -4.66 -5.55 -6.97
C PHE A 173 -5.87 -6.13 -6.22
N ILE A 174 -6.82 -5.24 -5.92
CA ILE A 174 -8.14 -5.61 -5.43
C ILE A 174 -8.95 -6.13 -6.62
N ASP A 175 -9.42 -7.37 -6.57
CA ASP A 175 -10.13 -8.01 -7.68
C ASP A 175 -11.35 -7.22 -8.15
N ALA A 176 -12.07 -6.57 -7.23
CA ALA A 176 -13.31 -5.87 -7.52
C ALA A 176 -13.14 -4.61 -8.38
N ASP A 177 -12.02 -3.89 -8.24
CA ASP A 177 -11.82 -2.60 -8.90
C ASP A 177 -10.49 -2.44 -9.63
N GLY A 178 -9.59 -3.41 -9.52
CA GLY A 178 -8.27 -3.39 -10.15
C GLY A 178 -7.34 -2.29 -9.64
N GLN A 179 -7.61 -1.77 -8.44
CA GLN A 179 -6.71 -0.82 -7.78
C GLN A 179 -5.63 -1.58 -7.01
N PRO A 180 -4.39 -1.06 -6.92
CA PRO A 180 -3.38 -1.67 -6.07
C PRO A 180 -3.85 -1.81 -4.62
N ILE A 181 -3.47 -2.91 -3.97
CA ILE A 181 -3.68 -3.10 -2.54
C ILE A 181 -2.84 -2.05 -1.80
N VAL A 182 -3.46 -1.38 -0.82
CA VAL A 182 -2.82 -0.35 0.00
C VAL A 182 -3.22 -0.56 1.45
N ALA A 183 -2.26 -0.85 2.31
CA ALA A 183 -2.48 -0.97 3.74
C ALA A 183 -2.48 0.39 4.45
N PHE A 184 -2.99 0.42 5.68
CA PHE A 184 -3.10 1.66 6.47
C PHE A 184 -1.73 2.24 6.86
N ASP A 185 -0.73 1.39 7.03
CA ASP A 185 0.65 1.73 7.35
C ASP A 185 1.47 2.14 6.12
N ARG A 186 0.82 2.26 4.96
CA ARG A 186 1.39 2.60 3.66
C ARG A 186 2.16 1.46 2.99
N GLY A 187 1.79 0.22 3.25
CA GLY A 187 2.21 -0.93 2.44
C GLY A 187 1.49 -0.93 1.09
N TYR A 188 2.21 -1.15 0.00
CA TYR A 188 1.65 -1.11 -1.36
C TYR A 188 1.90 -2.41 -2.12
N GLY A 189 0.86 -2.90 -2.77
CA GLY A 189 0.93 -4.01 -3.70
C GLY A 189 1.17 -5.37 -3.03
N MET A 190 1.70 -6.30 -3.79
CA MET A 190 1.87 -7.69 -3.39
C MET A 190 2.84 -7.88 -2.22
N THR A 191 3.93 -7.11 -2.20
CA THR A 191 4.98 -7.21 -1.19
C THR A 191 4.82 -6.23 -0.04
N GLN A 192 3.75 -5.46 -0.03
CA GLN A 192 3.48 -4.43 0.99
C GLN A 192 4.66 -3.47 1.19
N LEU A 193 5.22 -2.94 0.08
CA LEU A 193 6.33 -1.99 0.13
C LEU A 193 5.94 -0.74 0.91
N THR A 194 6.68 -0.45 1.99
CA THR A 194 6.40 0.67 2.91
C THR A 194 7.59 1.62 3.01
N ASN A 195 8.79 1.09 3.22
CA ASN A 195 10.01 1.87 3.38
C ASN A 195 11.20 1.18 2.69
N PRO A 196 11.78 1.77 1.64
CA PRO A 196 11.36 3.05 1.04
C PRO A 196 9.97 3.00 0.41
N PRO A 197 9.24 4.16 0.35
CA PRO A 197 7.94 4.21 -0.29
C PRO A 197 8.06 3.82 -1.77
N PRO A 198 7.10 3.05 -2.32
CA PRO A 198 7.17 2.63 -3.71
C PRO A 198 7.08 3.82 -4.68
N THR A 199 7.67 3.66 -5.85
CA THR A 199 7.41 4.51 -7.02
C THR A 199 6.00 4.26 -7.54
N PHE A 200 5.52 5.10 -8.46
CA PHE A 200 4.22 4.90 -9.10
C PHE A 200 4.18 3.56 -9.84
N GLU A 201 5.23 3.25 -10.58
CA GLU A 201 5.34 1.98 -11.30
C GLU A 201 5.40 0.78 -10.36
N GLN A 202 6.19 0.82 -9.31
CA GLN A 202 6.23 -0.27 -8.32
C GLN A 202 4.87 -0.55 -7.67
N ALA A 203 4.01 0.45 -7.54
CA ALA A 203 2.66 0.20 -7.02
C ALA A 203 1.76 -0.51 -8.05
N TRP A 204 1.92 -0.26 -9.36
CA TRP A 204 1.04 -0.75 -10.40
C TRP A 204 1.61 -1.90 -11.24
N ASN A 205 2.90 -2.04 -11.31
CA ASN A 205 3.58 -3.14 -11.97
C ASN A 205 3.96 -4.19 -10.92
N TRP A 206 3.22 -5.29 -10.85
CA TRP A 206 3.47 -6.33 -9.87
C TRP A 206 4.89 -6.91 -9.96
N LYS A 207 5.50 -6.93 -11.16
CA LYS A 207 6.88 -7.39 -11.33
C LYS A 207 7.87 -6.43 -10.67
N GLU A 208 7.67 -5.11 -10.83
CA GLU A 208 8.50 -4.10 -10.17
C GLU A 208 8.22 -4.04 -8.66
N ASN A 209 6.98 -4.34 -8.22
CA ASN A 209 6.65 -4.49 -6.81
C ASN A 209 7.44 -5.65 -6.20
N ILE A 210 7.46 -6.83 -6.85
CA ILE A 210 8.26 -7.98 -6.41
C ILE A 210 9.75 -7.64 -6.41
N ARG A 211 10.29 -7.01 -7.44
CA ARG A 211 11.71 -6.62 -7.47
C ARG A 211 12.07 -5.72 -6.28
N GLY A 212 11.22 -4.75 -5.98
CA GLY A 212 11.36 -3.89 -4.80
C GLY A 212 11.33 -4.68 -3.48
N GLY A 213 10.38 -5.61 -3.36
CA GLY A 213 10.26 -6.50 -2.20
C GLY A 213 11.44 -7.44 -2.03
N VAL A 214 11.92 -8.05 -3.12
CA VAL A 214 13.12 -8.91 -3.10
C VAL A 214 14.35 -8.13 -2.68
N ALA A 215 14.55 -6.92 -3.18
CA ALA A 215 15.67 -6.08 -2.75
C ALA A 215 15.62 -5.79 -1.23
N LEU A 216 14.43 -5.51 -0.70
CA LEU A 216 14.25 -5.33 0.74
C LEU A 216 14.50 -6.64 1.50
N TYR A 217 13.99 -7.76 1.02
CA TYR A 217 14.19 -9.09 1.62
C TYR A 217 15.68 -9.44 1.71
N GLN A 218 16.42 -9.23 0.63
CA GLN A 218 17.87 -9.45 0.59
C GLN A 218 18.63 -8.55 1.57
N ALA A 219 18.20 -7.29 1.74
CA ALA A 219 18.76 -6.41 2.76
C ALA A 219 18.51 -6.96 4.18
N LYS A 220 17.31 -7.49 4.46
CA LYS A 220 16.99 -8.15 5.74
C LYS A 220 17.79 -9.44 5.94
N GLN A 221 17.96 -10.23 4.88
CA GLN A 221 18.78 -11.44 4.93
C GLN A 221 20.26 -11.14 5.20
N ASN A 222 20.80 -10.08 4.58
CA ASN A 222 22.17 -9.65 4.86
C ASN A 222 22.35 -9.17 6.31
N ALA A 223 21.36 -8.45 6.84
CA ALA A 223 21.35 -8.05 8.25
C ALA A 223 21.25 -9.28 9.19
N ALA A 224 20.46 -10.30 8.83
CA ALA A 224 20.38 -11.57 9.53
C ALA A 224 21.74 -12.33 9.53
N LYS A 225 22.38 -12.44 8.36
CA LYS A 225 23.72 -13.03 8.21
C LYS A 225 24.75 -12.33 9.09
N SER A 226 24.78 -11.00 9.05
CA SER A 226 25.71 -10.21 9.85
C SER A 226 25.51 -10.42 11.35
N TYR A 227 24.24 -10.50 11.79
CA TYR A 227 23.90 -10.76 13.18
C TYR A 227 24.31 -12.17 13.64
N LEU A 228 23.90 -13.18 12.87
CA LEU A 228 24.13 -14.58 13.23
C LEU A 228 25.61 -14.98 13.16
N SER A 229 26.42 -14.28 12.37
CA SER A 229 27.88 -14.52 12.26
C SER A 229 28.72 -13.72 13.25
N GLN A 230 28.13 -12.92 14.15
CA GLN A 230 28.88 -12.14 15.12
C GLN A 230 29.82 -13.01 15.98
N SER A 231 31.02 -12.52 16.22
CA SER A 231 32.07 -13.24 17.00
C SER A 231 32.45 -14.61 16.43
N GLY A 232 32.33 -14.79 15.10
CA GLY A 232 32.67 -16.06 14.42
C GLY A 232 31.68 -17.19 14.68
N ARG A 233 30.46 -16.89 15.11
CA ARG A 233 29.39 -17.89 15.37
C ARG A 233 28.89 -18.48 14.07
N THR A 234 28.47 -19.74 14.14
CA THR A 234 27.85 -20.45 13.02
C THR A 234 26.34 -20.49 13.18
N TYR A 235 25.64 -20.68 12.07
CA TYR A 235 24.17 -20.78 12.04
C TYR A 235 23.73 -21.72 10.91
N SER A 236 22.54 -22.30 11.04
CA SER A 236 21.92 -23.13 10.02
C SER A 236 21.15 -22.29 8.99
N ALA A 237 20.82 -22.90 7.84
CA ALA A 237 19.95 -22.28 6.84
C ALA A 237 18.57 -21.92 7.42
N GLU A 238 18.03 -22.76 8.30
CA GLU A 238 16.77 -22.52 8.98
C GLU A 238 16.84 -21.31 9.92
N GLN A 239 17.90 -21.22 10.72
CA GLN A 239 18.12 -20.05 11.57
C GLN A 239 18.22 -18.76 10.76
N LEU A 240 18.91 -18.79 9.61
CA LEU A 240 18.97 -17.65 8.70
C LEU A 240 17.57 -17.27 8.17
N ARG A 241 16.76 -18.25 7.78
CA ARG A 241 15.41 -18.04 7.26
C ARG A 241 14.51 -17.38 8.32
N LEU A 242 14.44 -17.95 9.52
CA LEU A 242 13.62 -17.45 10.63
C LEU A 242 14.08 -16.05 11.06
N GLU A 243 15.39 -15.83 11.17
CA GLU A 243 15.93 -14.50 11.48
C GLU A 243 15.58 -13.48 10.39
N THR A 244 15.61 -13.87 9.12
CA THR A 244 15.25 -13.01 8.00
C THR A 244 13.76 -12.65 8.03
N TRP A 245 12.88 -13.63 8.27
CA TRP A 245 11.45 -13.40 8.40
C TRP A 245 11.11 -12.48 9.57
N SER A 246 11.76 -12.71 10.72
CA SER A 246 11.60 -11.84 11.87
C SER A 246 12.02 -10.40 11.57
N ARG A 247 13.14 -10.20 10.88
CA ARG A 247 13.63 -8.88 10.47
C ARG A 247 12.76 -8.21 9.39
N TRP A 248 12.04 -8.98 8.60
CA TRP A 248 11.03 -8.43 7.68
C TRP A 248 10.00 -7.62 8.46
N ASN A 249 9.53 -8.14 9.58
CA ASN A 249 8.54 -7.49 10.46
C ASN A 249 9.16 -6.78 11.68
N GLY A 250 10.41 -6.35 11.57
CA GLY A 250 11.05 -5.42 12.52
C GLY A 250 11.67 -6.03 13.78
N GLY A 251 11.81 -7.35 13.87
CA GLY A 251 12.33 -8.04 15.05
C GLY A 251 13.68 -8.73 14.83
N GLY A 252 14.18 -9.38 15.89
CA GLY A 252 15.25 -10.37 15.88
C GLY A 252 14.72 -11.65 16.50
N TYR A 253 14.85 -12.78 15.78
CA TYR A 253 14.30 -14.06 16.19
C TYR A 253 15.16 -14.77 17.22
N HIS A 254 16.48 -14.70 17.04
CA HIS A 254 17.41 -15.51 17.82
C HIS A 254 18.14 -14.69 18.87
N VAL A 255 18.44 -15.34 19.99
CA VAL A 255 19.39 -14.91 21.00
C VAL A 255 20.50 -15.95 21.12
N TRP A 256 21.71 -15.51 21.45
CA TRP A 256 22.83 -16.42 21.66
C TRP A 256 22.77 -16.99 23.06
N ASP A 257 22.70 -18.31 23.17
CA ASP A 257 22.85 -19.01 24.43
C ASP A 257 24.36 -19.37 24.68
N PRO A 258 25.02 -18.74 25.64
CA PRO A 258 26.42 -19.01 25.93
C PRO A 258 26.64 -20.39 26.56
N SER A 259 25.65 -21.00 27.16
CA SER A 259 25.75 -22.29 27.83
C SER A 259 25.79 -23.44 26.81
N THR A 260 24.94 -23.38 25.81
CA THR A 260 24.89 -24.38 24.71
C THR A 260 25.76 -23.99 23.51
N LYS A 261 26.28 -22.77 23.50
CA LYS A 261 27.03 -22.15 22.38
C LYS A 261 26.24 -22.25 21.06
N SER A 262 24.95 -21.96 21.12
CA SER A 262 24.05 -22.02 19.97
C SER A 262 23.09 -20.86 19.93
N TRP A 263 22.52 -20.62 18.74
CA TRP A 263 21.42 -19.70 18.56
C TRP A 263 20.12 -20.37 18.99
N ALA A 264 19.41 -19.77 19.93
CA ALA A 264 18.09 -20.18 20.38
C ALA A 264 17.02 -19.17 19.96
N ARG A 265 15.75 -19.59 19.89
CA ARG A 265 14.62 -18.66 19.76
C ARG A 265 14.64 -17.68 20.95
N ASN A 266 14.23 -16.45 20.72
CA ASN A 266 14.01 -15.50 21.81
C ASN A 266 12.75 -15.89 22.60
N ASP A 267 12.94 -16.54 23.73
CA ASP A 267 11.89 -17.06 24.60
C ASP A 267 11.24 -15.98 25.48
N ASP A 268 11.81 -14.76 25.54
CA ASP A 268 11.16 -13.63 26.20
C ASP A 268 9.89 -13.19 25.48
N MET A 269 9.64 -13.70 24.25
CA MET A 269 8.46 -13.37 23.47
C MET A 269 7.44 -14.51 23.49
N LEU A 270 6.34 -14.30 24.22
CA LEU A 270 5.15 -15.15 24.17
C LEU A 270 4.23 -14.67 23.04
N CYS A 271 3.90 -15.56 22.11
CA CYS A 271 3.15 -15.20 20.90
C CYS A 271 1.67 -15.52 21.02
N ASP A 272 0.82 -14.63 20.48
CA ASP A 272 -0.59 -14.88 20.28
C ASP A 272 -0.79 -15.69 18.99
N VAL A 273 -0.99 -16.98 19.09
CA VAL A 273 -1.19 -17.89 17.95
C VAL A 273 -2.41 -17.53 17.08
N ARG A 274 -3.36 -16.75 17.60
CA ARG A 274 -4.58 -16.34 16.89
C ARG A 274 -4.34 -15.17 15.93
N THR A 275 -3.31 -14.36 16.20
CA THR A 275 -3.01 -13.16 15.40
C THR A 275 -1.81 -13.34 14.49
N GLY A 276 -0.88 -14.20 14.89
CA GLY A 276 0.32 -14.52 14.12
C GLY A 276 1.47 -13.52 14.24
N ASN A 277 1.24 -12.27 14.66
CA ASN A 277 2.29 -11.24 14.76
C ASN A 277 2.22 -10.39 16.02
N ILE A 278 1.29 -10.69 16.91
CA ILE A 278 1.17 -10.04 18.23
C ILE A 278 1.81 -10.95 19.28
N GLY A 279 2.53 -10.33 20.20
CA GLY A 279 3.14 -11.02 21.32
C GLY A 279 3.31 -10.11 22.53
N TRP A 280 3.77 -10.74 23.60
CA TRP A 280 4.05 -10.13 24.88
C TRP A 280 5.48 -10.43 25.28
N ASP A 281 6.18 -9.39 25.71
CA ASP A 281 7.50 -9.51 26.33
C ASP A 281 7.30 -9.97 27.78
N ILE A 282 7.62 -11.23 28.09
CA ILE A 282 7.42 -11.81 29.42
C ILE A 282 8.49 -11.39 30.43
N SER A 283 9.54 -10.69 30.00
CA SER A 283 10.47 -10.01 30.90
C SER A 283 9.83 -8.78 31.56
N GLU A 284 8.74 -8.25 30.97
CA GLU A 284 7.94 -7.17 31.54
C GLU A 284 7.09 -7.68 32.70
N THR A 285 7.10 -6.99 33.85
CA THR A 285 6.43 -7.41 35.08
C THR A 285 4.94 -7.75 34.87
N GLU A 286 4.26 -6.98 34.04
CA GLU A 286 2.83 -7.12 33.78
C GLU A 286 2.46 -8.29 32.87
N ASN A 287 3.45 -8.87 32.20
CA ASN A 287 3.27 -10.05 31.34
C ASN A 287 3.84 -11.32 32.01
N SER A 288 4.75 -11.15 32.94
CA SER A 288 5.45 -12.25 33.61
C SER A 288 4.49 -13.17 34.35
N GLY A 289 4.66 -14.48 34.17
CA GLY A 289 3.87 -15.50 34.86
C GLY A 289 2.46 -15.71 34.31
N HIS A 290 2.06 -14.98 33.27
CA HIS A 290 0.78 -15.16 32.60
C HIS A 290 0.88 -16.12 31.40
N THR A 291 -0.23 -16.81 31.13
CA THR A 291 -0.39 -17.65 29.93
C THR A 291 -0.79 -16.80 28.71
N GLU A 292 -0.58 -17.34 27.51
CA GLU A 292 -1.05 -16.71 26.26
C GLU A 292 -2.55 -16.41 26.29
N ALA A 293 -3.35 -17.34 26.81
CA ALA A 293 -4.80 -17.18 26.87
C ALA A 293 -5.24 -16.02 27.79
N GLU A 294 -4.56 -15.84 28.94
CA GLU A 294 -4.83 -14.74 29.88
C GLU A 294 -4.44 -13.40 29.28
N LEU A 295 -3.26 -13.33 28.65
CA LEU A 295 -2.78 -12.11 27.99
C LEU A 295 -3.64 -11.75 26.79
N HIS A 296 -4.07 -12.73 25.99
CA HIS A 296 -5.02 -12.52 24.90
C HIS A 296 -6.36 -11.97 25.43
N ALA A 297 -6.90 -12.55 26.47
CA ALA A 297 -8.17 -12.07 27.06
C ALA A 297 -8.05 -10.64 27.59
N ARG A 298 -6.91 -10.29 28.22
CA ARG A 298 -6.63 -8.95 28.71
C ARG A 298 -6.55 -7.90 27.58
N ASP A 299 -5.85 -8.22 26.49
CA ASP A 299 -5.44 -7.22 25.50
C ASP A 299 -6.22 -7.27 24.17
N ALA A 300 -7.10 -8.26 23.98
CA ALA A 300 -7.83 -8.50 22.72
C ALA A 300 -8.62 -7.28 22.22
N SER A 301 -9.14 -6.42 23.12
CA SER A 301 -9.86 -5.21 22.76
C SER A 301 -8.94 -4.11 22.28
N THR A 302 -7.70 -4.05 22.78
CA THR A 302 -6.74 -2.99 22.51
C THR A 302 -6.10 -3.17 21.13
N TYR A 303 -5.64 -4.38 20.78
CA TYR A 303 -5.07 -4.59 19.46
C TYR A 303 -6.10 -4.73 18.33
N LYS A 304 -7.40 -4.94 18.66
CA LYS A 304 -8.48 -4.77 17.67
C LYS A 304 -8.73 -3.32 17.27
N ASN A 305 -8.33 -2.36 18.11
CA ASN A 305 -8.49 -0.92 17.89
C ASN A 305 -7.19 -0.15 18.15
N PRO A 306 -6.10 -0.45 17.41
CA PRO A 306 -4.77 0.09 17.71
C PRO A 306 -4.65 1.61 17.65
N LYS A 307 -5.63 2.32 17.07
CA LYS A 307 -5.64 3.79 17.03
C LYS A 307 -6.00 4.45 18.36
N LYS A 308 -6.69 3.74 19.24
CA LYS A 308 -7.09 4.24 20.56
C LYS A 308 -6.00 4.05 21.62
N ASP A 309 -5.16 3.05 21.43
CA ASP A 309 -4.29 2.51 22.47
C ASP A 309 -2.80 2.62 22.14
N LYS A 310 -2.38 3.74 21.56
CA LYS A 310 -0.96 4.11 21.39
C LYS A 310 -0.34 4.72 22.66
N GLY A 311 -0.84 4.37 23.83
CA GLY A 311 -0.28 4.80 25.11
C GLY A 311 0.83 3.85 25.60
N ALA A 312 1.60 4.31 26.58
CA ALA A 312 2.62 3.51 27.29
C ALA A 312 2.04 2.29 28.05
N GLU A 313 0.73 2.10 27.98
CA GLU A 313 -0.02 1.05 28.68
C GLU A 313 -0.20 -0.22 27.85
N ASN A 314 0.18 -0.22 26.57
CA ASN A 314 0.06 -1.42 25.74
C ASN A 314 1.13 -2.43 26.13
N LYS A 315 0.68 -3.49 26.75
CA LYS A 315 1.53 -4.59 27.21
C LYS A 315 1.82 -5.61 26.11
N TRP A 316 1.22 -5.43 24.96
CA TRP A 316 1.43 -6.20 23.73
C TRP A 316 2.17 -5.36 22.68
N LYS A 317 2.81 -6.04 21.75
CA LYS A 317 3.49 -5.42 20.61
C LYS A 317 3.42 -6.30 19.37
N TYR A 318 3.51 -5.66 18.18
CA TYR A 318 3.84 -6.41 16.97
C TYR A 318 5.30 -6.85 17.07
N THR A 319 5.56 -8.12 16.84
CA THR A 319 6.89 -8.69 16.99
C THR A 319 7.28 -9.58 15.82
N GLY A 320 8.50 -9.39 15.34
CA GLY A 320 9.06 -10.22 14.29
C GLY A 320 9.26 -11.68 14.73
N VAL A 321 9.46 -11.96 16.03
CA VAL A 321 9.55 -13.33 16.55
C VAL A 321 8.26 -14.07 16.24
N CYS A 322 7.12 -13.52 16.65
CA CYS A 322 5.82 -14.16 16.43
C CYS A 322 5.44 -14.22 14.95
N TYR A 323 5.82 -13.22 14.15
CA TYR A 323 5.64 -13.28 12.71
C TYR A 323 6.41 -14.46 12.08
N ALA A 324 7.66 -14.67 12.48
CA ALA A 324 8.46 -15.78 11.97
C ALA A 324 7.91 -17.15 12.44
N ASP A 325 7.46 -17.28 13.69
CA ASP A 325 6.81 -18.48 14.19
C ASP A 325 5.54 -18.80 13.37
N HIS A 326 4.71 -17.79 13.13
CA HIS A 326 3.49 -17.94 12.34
C HIS A 326 3.79 -18.42 10.90
N LEU A 327 4.80 -17.84 10.26
CA LEU A 327 5.23 -18.27 8.92
C LEU A 327 5.81 -19.69 8.91
N ASN A 328 6.37 -20.13 10.02
CA ASN A 328 6.94 -21.48 10.17
C ASN A 328 5.90 -22.53 10.57
N GLY A 329 4.64 -22.13 10.81
CA GLY A 329 3.55 -23.04 11.15
C GLY A 329 3.46 -23.39 12.64
N HIS A 330 3.99 -22.53 13.50
CA HIS A 330 3.93 -22.65 14.96
C HIS A 330 2.78 -21.84 15.56
#